data_6ff5352ee8edd3a063c81fb240ea7688
#
_entry.id   6ff5352ee8edd3a063c81fb240ea7688
#
_cell.length_a   1.000
_cell.length_b   1.000
_cell.length_c   1.000
_cell.angle_alpha   90.00
_cell.angle_beta   90.00
_cell.angle_gamma   90.00
#
_symmetry.space_group_name_H-M   'P 1'
#
loop_
_entity.id
_entity.type
_entity.pdbx_description
1 polymer ?
#
loop_
_entity_poly.entity_id
_entity_poly.type
_entity_poly.pdbx_seq_one_letter_code
_entity_poly.pdbx_strand_id
1 'polypeptide(L)'
;MRTDEGFVRAWTMAAEIAPERWRAMHADMILVLRAASWELERGRSDDTLAVLRGPEGLGQVRIQPEVIAFNGNAFLGEAGDPFSIERVAERGIIARRSRDGSRRVVRRCDTRGQPYDLAVCAVLLTLLHHLGD
;
A
#
# COMPACT_ATOMS: atom_id res chain seq x y z
N MET A 1 -28.18 7.37 0.70
CA MET A 1 -27.20 6.40 0.20
C MET A 1 -25.81 6.91 0.41
N ARG A 2 -25.04 6.13 1.04
CA ARG A 2 -23.68 6.51 1.39
C ARG A 2 -22.71 5.90 0.38
N THR A 3 -21.76 6.67 -0.08
CA THR A 3 -20.71 6.15 -0.94
C THR A 3 -19.41 6.03 -0.15
N ASP A 4 -18.55 5.16 -0.60
CA ASP A 4 -17.27 4.95 0.05
C ASP A 4 -16.15 5.64 -0.70
N GLU A 5 -16.48 6.62 -1.52
CA GLU A 5 -15.47 7.32 -2.32
C GLU A 5 -14.40 7.99 -1.48
N GLY A 6 -14.75 8.43 -0.26
CA GLY A 6 -13.78 9.05 0.62
C GLY A 6 -12.69 8.11 1.11
N PHE A 7 -12.87 6.81 0.92
CA PHE A 7 -11.92 5.81 1.35
C PHE A 7 -11.17 5.15 0.19
N VAL A 8 -11.46 5.56 -1.03
CA VAL A 8 -10.71 5.10 -2.19
C VAL A 8 -9.43 5.90 -2.28
N ARG A 9 -8.29 5.21 -2.26
CA ARG A 9 -7.00 5.82 -2.47
C ARG A 9 -6.58 5.55 -3.90
N ALA A 10 -6.25 6.61 -4.61
CA ALA A 10 -5.85 6.51 -6.01
C ALA A 10 -4.54 7.25 -6.20
N TRP A 11 -3.66 6.70 -7.02
CA TRP A 11 -2.37 7.32 -7.26
C TRP A 11 -1.87 6.93 -8.64
N THR A 12 -0.93 7.73 -9.15
CA THR A 12 -0.20 7.38 -10.36
C THR A 12 1.27 7.24 -10.01
N MET A 13 1.96 6.38 -10.71
CA MET A 13 3.37 6.17 -10.48
C MET A 13 4.03 5.65 -11.74
N ALA A 14 5.35 5.75 -11.81
CA ALA A 14 6.11 5.16 -12.90
C ALA A 14 5.84 3.66 -12.95
N ALA A 15 5.69 3.12 -14.16
CA ALA A 15 5.48 1.68 -14.33
C ALA A 15 6.70 0.87 -13.92
N GLU A 16 7.87 1.47 -13.99
CA GLU A 16 9.11 0.84 -13.55
C GLU A 16 9.93 1.83 -12.76
N ILE A 17 10.39 1.41 -11.58
CA ILE A 17 11.20 2.25 -10.69
C ILE A 17 12.63 1.75 -10.73
N ALA A 18 13.60 2.68 -10.83
CA ALA A 18 15.01 2.32 -10.86
C ALA A 18 15.38 1.52 -9.61
N PRO A 19 16.22 0.48 -9.74
CA PRO A 19 16.52 -0.40 -8.60
C PRO A 19 17.05 0.30 -7.36
N GLU A 20 17.92 1.29 -7.50
CA GLU A 20 18.46 1.98 -6.34
C GLU A 20 17.41 2.80 -5.63
N ARG A 21 16.59 3.50 -6.41
CA ARG A 21 15.50 4.28 -5.83
C ARG A 21 14.48 3.38 -5.15
N TRP A 22 14.19 2.24 -5.78
CA TRP A 22 13.28 1.27 -5.20
C TRP A 22 13.82 0.74 -3.86
N ARG A 23 15.10 0.40 -3.80
CA ARG A 23 15.68 -0.12 -2.56
C ARG A 23 15.54 0.86 -1.40
N ALA A 24 15.83 2.13 -1.65
CA ALA A 24 15.69 3.15 -0.61
C ALA A 24 14.24 3.29 -0.18
N MET A 25 13.32 3.33 -1.14
CA MET A 25 11.90 3.47 -0.87
C MET A 25 11.36 2.24 -0.14
N HIS A 26 11.78 1.05 -0.58
CA HIS A 26 11.34 -0.23 0.00
C HIS A 26 11.75 -0.30 1.48
N ALA A 27 12.98 0.10 1.79
CA ALA A 27 13.44 0.11 3.18
C ALA A 27 12.59 1.06 4.03
N ASP A 28 12.29 2.24 3.52
CA ASP A 28 11.45 3.19 4.24
C ASP A 28 10.02 2.68 4.39
N MET A 29 9.49 2.02 3.36
CA MET A 29 8.15 1.44 3.45
C MET A 29 8.06 0.39 4.56
N ILE A 30 9.10 -0.43 4.73
CA ILE A 30 9.11 -1.41 5.80
C ILE A 30 9.05 -0.71 7.16
N LEU A 31 9.86 0.34 7.34
CA LEU A 31 9.85 1.09 8.60
C LEU A 31 8.50 1.73 8.87
N VAL A 32 7.92 2.31 7.84
CA VAL A 32 6.61 2.96 7.95
C VAL A 32 5.53 1.96 8.29
N LEU A 33 5.58 0.76 7.68
CA LEU A 33 4.60 -0.29 7.99
C LEU A 33 4.73 -0.78 9.42
N ARG A 34 5.96 -0.91 9.91
CA ARG A 34 6.16 -1.30 11.32
C ARG A 34 5.59 -0.26 12.26
N ALA A 35 5.83 1.01 11.99
CA ALA A 35 5.30 2.09 12.81
C ALA A 35 3.77 2.13 12.75
N ALA A 36 3.20 1.96 11.56
CA ALA A 36 1.75 1.95 11.40
C ALA A 36 1.13 0.75 12.11
N SER A 37 1.73 -0.44 12.00
CA SER A 37 1.25 -1.61 12.71
C SER A 37 1.24 -1.39 14.21
N TRP A 38 2.35 -0.84 14.73
CA TRP A 38 2.45 -0.58 16.15
C TRP A 38 1.36 0.38 16.62
N GLU A 39 1.14 1.45 15.86
CA GLU A 39 0.14 2.45 16.22
C GLU A 39 -1.27 1.87 16.13
N LEU A 40 -1.55 1.08 15.10
CA LEU A 40 -2.88 0.49 14.91
C LEU A 40 -3.19 -0.58 15.96
N GLU A 41 -2.16 -1.25 16.48
CA GLU A 41 -2.37 -2.34 17.44
C GLU A 41 -2.23 -1.88 18.88
N ARG A 42 -1.82 -0.65 19.08
CA ARG A 42 -1.67 -0.11 20.42
C ARG A 42 -3.04 -0.06 21.10
N GLY A 43 -3.10 -0.61 22.31
CA GLY A 43 -4.35 -0.70 23.02
C GLY A 43 -5.13 -1.99 22.80
N ARG A 44 -4.71 -2.81 21.83
CA ARG A 44 -5.31 -4.12 21.66
C ARG A 44 -4.60 -5.08 22.63
N SER A 45 -5.39 -5.96 23.23
CA SER A 45 -4.88 -6.82 24.29
C SER A 45 -4.42 -8.19 23.79
N ASP A 46 -4.59 -8.47 22.51
CA ASP A 46 -4.33 -9.80 21.97
C ASP A 46 -3.52 -9.67 20.67
N ASP A 47 -2.33 -10.25 20.65
CA ASP A 47 -1.44 -10.21 19.51
C ASP A 47 -2.02 -10.93 18.29
N THR A 48 -2.97 -11.85 18.51
CA THR A 48 -3.60 -12.53 17.37
C THR A 48 -4.54 -11.60 16.59
N LEU A 49 -4.79 -10.41 17.12
CA LEU A 49 -5.65 -9.42 16.48
C LEU A 49 -4.87 -8.42 15.64
N ALA A 50 -3.85 -8.88 14.96
CA ALA A 50 -3.04 -8.02 14.11
C ALA A 50 -3.91 -7.31 13.08
N VAL A 51 -3.67 -6.01 12.90
CA VAL A 51 -4.44 -5.19 11.98
C VAL A 51 -4.02 -5.44 10.54
N LEU A 52 -2.70 -5.55 10.30
CA LEU A 52 -2.18 -5.75 8.94
C LEU A 52 -1.95 -7.22 8.67
N ARG A 53 -2.44 -7.65 7.52
CA ARG A 53 -2.31 -9.04 7.06
C ARG A 53 -1.88 -9.05 5.60
N GLY A 54 -1.76 -10.24 5.03
CA GLY A 54 -1.41 -10.40 3.63
C GLY A 54 -2.50 -9.87 2.69
N PRO A 55 -2.26 -9.92 1.38
CA PRO A 55 -3.18 -9.31 0.40
C PRO A 55 -4.61 -9.83 0.48
N GLU A 56 -4.80 -11.08 0.86
CA GLU A 56 -6.13 -11.66 1.00
C GLU A 56 -6.78 -11.38 2.35
N GLY A 57 -6.12 -10.60 3.21
CA GLY A 57 -6.61 -10.34 4.55
C GLY A 57 -6.23 -11.41 5.55
N LEU A 58 -5.42 -12.37 5.17
CA LEU A 58 -4.96 -13.49 5.97
C LEU A 58 -3.45 -13.61 5.85
N GLY A 59 -2.83 -14.26 6.83
CA GLY A 59 -1.39 -14.48 6.82
C GLY A 59 -0.61 -13.20 7.08
N GLN A 60 0.64 -13.22 6.76
CA GLN A 60 1.54 -12.11 7.04
C GLN A 60 1.59 -11.15 5.86
N VAL A 61 1.86 -9.89 6.17
CA VAL A 61 2.15 -8.86 5.15
C VAL A 61 3.23 -9.42 4.21
N ARG A 62 3.02 -9.25 2.91
CA ARG A 62 3.98 -9.73 1.93
C ARG A 62 5.05 -8.67 1.74
N ILE A 63 6.27 -9.01 2.17
CA ILE A 63 7.43 -8.14 1.97
C ILE A 63 8.48 -8.96 1.24
N GLN A 64 8.61 -8.69 -0.05
CA GLN A 64 9.58 -9.34 -0.93
C GLN A 64 10.46 -8.28 -1.56
N PRO A 65 11.61 -8.67 -2.16
CA PRO A 65 12.54 -7.66 -2.66
C PRO A 65 11.95 -6.66 -3.65
N GLU A 66 10.94 -7.07 -4.42
CA GLU A 66 10.38 -6.21 -5.45
C GLU A 66 8.91 -5.92 -5.28
N VAL A 67 8.35 -6.25 -4.10
CA VAL A 67 6.93 -6.00 -3.84
C VAL A 67 6.67 -5.84 -2.35
N ILE A 68 5.70 -4.99 -2.05
CA ILE A 68 5.08 -4.94 -0.73
C ILE A 68 3.58 -4.99 -0.97
N ALA A 69 2.89 -5.91 -0.27
CA ALA A 69 1.44 -6.05 -0.42
C ALA A 69 0.82 -6.41 0.93
N PHE A 70 -0.32 -5.82 1.22
CA PHE A 70 -1.01 -6.08 2.49
C PHE A 70 -2.48 -5.73 2.39
N ASN A 71 -3.21 -6.05 3.45
CA ASN A 71 -4.63 -5.75 3.59
C ASN A 71 -4.92 -5.64 5.08
N GLY A 72 -6.14 -5.31 5.41
CA GLY A 72 -6.62 -5.43 6.78
C GLY A 72 -6.91 -6.88 7.13
N ASN A 73 -7.33 -7.10 8.36
CA ASN A 73 -7.55 -8.45 8.89
C ASN A 73 -8.96 -8.93 8.54
N ALA A 74 -9.04 -9.87 7.59
CA ALA A 74 -10.33 -10.41 7.16
C ALA A 74 -11.04 -11.17 8.28
N PHE A 75 -10.28 -11.78 9.18
CA PHE A 75 -10.86 -12.49 10.33
C PHE A 75 -11.68 -11.57 11.21
N LEU A 76 -11.31 -10.30 11.28
CA LEU A 76 -11.98 -9.30 12.08
C LEU A 76 -12.99 -8.49 11.27
N GLY A 77 -13.17 -8.82 9.99
CA GLY A 77 -14.03 -8.02 9.13
C GLY A 77 -13.43 -6.69 8.75
N GLU A 78 -12.11 -6.55 8.84
CA GLU A 78 -11.43 -5.28 8.61
C GLU A 78 -10.66 -5.23 7.30
N ALA A 79 -10.92 -6.15 6.38
CA ALA A 79 -10.27 -6.14 5.08
C ALA A 79 -11.06 -5.28 4.08
N GLY A 80 -10.33 -4.68 3.16
CA GLY A 80 -10.89 -4.01 2.00
C GLY A 80 -10.18 -4.55 0.76
N ASP A 81 -9.89 -3.67 -0.18
CA ASP A 81 -9.06 -4.05 -1.33
C ASP A 81 -7.64 -4.31 -0.87
N PRO A 82 -6.96 -5.30 -1.46
CA PRO A 82 -5.53 -5.45 -1.21
C PRO A 82 -4.77 -4.24 -1.75
N PHE A 83 -3.76 -3.83 -1.01
CA PHE A 83 -2.85 -2.76 -1.43
C PHE A 83 -1.53 -3.39 -1.83
N SER A 84 -1.00 -3.02 -2.99
CA SER A 84 0.32 -3.51 -3.39
C SER A 84 1.09 -2.45 -4.15
N ILE A 85 2.40 -2.48 -3.95
CA ILE A 85 3.36 -1.66 -4.68
C ILE A 85 4.44 -2.59 -5.20
N GLU A 86 4.69 -2.55 -6.49
CA GLU A 86 5.73 -3.35 -7.14
C GLU A 86 6.76 -2.43 -7.79
N ARG A 87 8.01 -2.87 -7.82
CA ARG A 87 9.04 -2.12 -8.53
C ARG A 87 8.72 -2.02 -10.02
N VAL A 88 8.21 -3.10 -10.60
CA VAL A 88 7.79 -3.13 -11.99
C VAL A 88 6.32 -3.52 -12.02
N ALA A 89 5.48 -2.62 -12.49
CA ALA A 89 4.06 -2.89 -12.59
C ALA A 89 3.80 -3.60 -13.91
N GLU A 90 3.66 -4.92 -13.85
CA GLU A 90 3.40 -5.71 -15.05
C GLU A 90 2.01 -5.47 -15.59
N ARG A 91 1.07 -5.30 -14.68
CA ARG A 91 -0.32 -5.08 -15.04
C ARG A 91 -0.85 -3.89 -14.27
N GLY A 92 -1.45 -3.03 -14.97
CA GLY A 92 -2.07 -1.86 -14.39
C GLY A 92 -2.66 -1.08 -15.52
N ILE A 93 -3.56 -0.20 -15.18
CA ILE A 93 -4.13 0.69 -16.18
C ILE A 93 -3.06 1.72 -16.48
N ILE A 94 -2.59 1.73 -17.73
CA ILE A 94 -1.62 2.71 -18.15
C ILE A 94 -2.37 4.00 -18.39
N ALA A 95 -2.10 4.99 -17.54
CA ALA A 95 -2.81 6.25 -17.63
C ALA A 95 -2.32 7.06 -18.83
N ARG A 96 -1.01 7.15 -18.98
CA ARG A 96 -0.41 7.95 -20.05
C ARG A 96 1.09 7.83 -19.99
N ARG A 97 1.75 8.33 -21.02
CA ARG A 97 3.21 8.49 -20.99
C ARG A 97 3.53 9.84 -20.37
N SER A 98 4.61 9.91 -19.62
CA SER A 98 5.12 11.18 -19.14
C SER A 98 5.91 11.85 -20.26
N ARG A 99 6.37 13.09 -20.00
CA ARG A 99 7.06 13.88 -21.00
C ARG A 99 8.34 13.22 -21.48
N ASP A 100 8.99 12.45 -20.63
CA ASP A 100 10.22 11.74 -21.02
C ASP A 100 9.95 10.43 -21.72
N GLY A 101 8.69 10.12 -22.04
CA GLY A 101 8.31 8.90 -22.72
C GLY A 101 8.11 7.70 -21.80
N SER A 102 8.37 7.83 -20.51
CA SER A 102 8.18 6.71 -19.59
C SER A 102 6.68 6.43 -19.40
N ARG A 103 6.39 5.19 -19.03
CA ARG A 103 5.01 4.75 -18.81
C ARG A 103 4.63 4.97 -17.36
N ARG A 104 3.38 5.39 -17.16
CA ARG A 104 2.83 5.55 -15.82
C ARG A 104 1.58 4.70 -15.68
N VAL A 105 1.33 4.25 -14.48
CA VAL A 105 0.15 3.44 -14.18
C VAL A 105 -0.72 4.16 -13.17
N VAL A 106 -2.02 3.94 -13.26
CA VAL A 106 -2.98 4.40 -12.27
C VAL A 106 -3.36 3.20 -11.41
N ARG A 107 -3.31 3.38 -10.11
CA ARG A 107 -3.67 2.33 -9.15
C ARG A 107 -4.73 2.85 -8.20
N ARG A 108 -5.53 1.96 -7.68
CA ARG A 108 -6.58 2.28 -6.74
C ARG A 108 -6.65 1.23 -5.66
N CYS A 109 -7.07 1.65 -4.47
CA CYS A 109 -7.31 0.74 -3.36
C CYS A 109 -8.45 1.33 -2.52
N ASP A 110 -9.55 0.61 -2.44
CA ASP A 110 -10.66 1.00 -1.60
C ASP A 110 -10.49 0.32 -0.24
N THR A 111 -10.04 1.09 0.74
CA THR A 111 -9.84 0.56 2.09
C THR A 111 -11.15 0.45 2.87
N ARG A 112 -12.23 1.02 2.34
CA ARG A 112 -13.55 0.99 2.98
C ARG A 112 -13.56 1.60 4.38
N GLY A 113 -12.58 2.49 4.64
CA GLY A 113 -12.46 3.11 5.95
C GLY A 113 -12.00 2.18 7.04
N GLN A 114 -11.49 1.01 6.69
CA GLN A 114 -10.99 0.07 7.68
C GLN A 114 -9.66 0.56 8.27
N PRO A 115 -9.30 0.06 9.46
CA PRO A 115 -8.10 0.56 10.15
C PRO A 115 -6.83 0.54 9.33
N TYR A 116 -6.65 -0.42 8.41
CA TYR A 116 -5.43 -0.48 7.63
C TYR A 116 -5.25 0.71 6.67
N ASP A 117 -6.28 1.53 6.49
CA ASP A 117 -6.20 2.73 5.66
C ASP A 117 -5.06 3.64 6.11
N LEU A 118 -4.78 3.68 7.41
CA LEU A 118 -3.66 4.47 7.93
C LEU A 118 -2.34 4.00 7.31
N ALA A 119 -2.16 2.69 7.21
CA ALA A 119 -0.93 2.13 6.63
C ALA A 119 -0.85 2.44 5.13
N VAL A 120 -1.97 2.37 4.42
CA VAL A 120 -2.01 2.72 3.00
C VAL A 120 -1.60 4.17 2.81
N CYS A 121 -2.17 5.08 3.59
CA CYS A 121 -1.83 6.49 3.51
C CYS A 121 -0.35 6.74 3.81
N ALA A 122 0.18 6.07 4.83
CA ALA A 122 1.59 6.24 5.20
C ALA A 122 2.52 5.76 4.10
N VAL A 123 2.20 4.63 3.46
CA VAL A 123 3.00 4.13 2.33
C VAL A 123 2.90 5.07 1.14
N LEU A 124 1.72 5.60 0.85
CA LEU A 124 1.57 6.55 -0.26
C LEU A 124 2.36 7.84 -0.03
N LEU A 125 2.44 8.31 1.22
CA LEU A 125 3.27 9.46 1.54
C LEU A 125 4.76 9.14 1.34
N THR A 126 5.16 7.91 1.64
CA THR A 126 6.53 7.45 1.40
C THR A 126 6.84 7.46 -0.10
N LEU A 127 5.88 6.98 -0.92
CA LEU A 127 6.01 7.04 -2.37
C LEU A 127 6.19 8.48 -2.84
N LEU A 128 5.37 9.37 -2.35
CA LEU A 128 5.44 10.77 -2.74
C LEU A 128 6.79 11.37 -2.38
N HIS A 129 7.30 11.05 -1.20
CA HIS A 129 8.60 11.53 -0.76
C HIS A 129 9.73 11.09 -1.69
N HIS A 130 9.72 9.82 -2.10
CA HIS A 130 10.79 9.26 -2.92
C HIS A 130 10.65 9.56 -4.40
N LEU A 131 9.43 9.59 -4.91
CA LEU A 131 9.19 9.72 -6.33
C LEU A 131 8.85 11.14 -6.76
N GLY A 132 8.49 11.99 -5.82
CA GLY A 132 8.28 13.41 -6.09
C GLY A 132 7.00 13.73 -6.85
N ASP A 133 6.12 12.80 -7.02
CA ASP A 133 4.89 13.05 -7.78
C ASP A 133 3.66 12.83 -6.95
#